data_3d47ef49d0f8afb8c2811b42e66b3ce4
#
_entry.id   3d47ef49d0f8afb8c2811b42e66b3ce4
#
_cell.length_a   1.000
_cell.length_b   1.000
_cell.length_c   1.000
_cell.angle_alpha   90.00
_cell.angle_beta   90.00
_cell.angle_gamma   90.00
#
_symmetry.space_group_name_H-M   'P 1'
#
loop_
_entity.id
_entity.type
_entity.pdbx_description
1 polymer ?
#
loop_
_entity_poly.entity_id
_entity_poly.type
_entity_poly.pdbx_seq_one_letter_code
_entity_poly.pdbx_strand_id
1 'polypeptide(L)'
;MPLLKQGRLSLLFKLTVVLGSVWMLSLLNELRTDWSLTYNWWEYTDVDGGPEKECNCSAILQGETEALEKAKLLTLTKDFHKSVDIPDEYYINATKDCRNFKLSRKYLTFPLSKEEEDFPLAYSMVVHHKVQNFERLLRAIYAPQNIYCVHVDKKSETSVFAAIMAITSCFPNVFMVTRPVSVVYAGWTRVQADLNCMADLYNASTEWKYFINVCGQDFPLKTNLEMVRMLHSLKGQNIMESEPIAGKKWWVTNAYQIVNGQIQGTGKQKEPPPFNLPIFSGNAYIVVCRGYIRSVLEDDRILKLIEWGKDTYSPDEFLWATIQRMPGVPGSTRPHGKYDMSDMNAIARLVKWQWHEGPQDSLNAVYSECHGNHVREVCVYGAGDLQWIIAQHHLFANKFDINTDPIAIYCLEKYLRQKALAELY
;
A
#
# COMPACT_ATOMS: atom_id res chain seq x y z
N MET A 1 -18.02 56.97 -45.62
CA MET A 1 -17.13 56.06 -44.85
C MET A 1 -17.86 55.12 -43.90
N PRO A 2 -18.99 54.45 -44.28
CA PRO A 2 -19.58 53.38 -43.43
C PRO A 2 -19.30 51.94 -43.90
N LEU A 3 -18.92 51.71 -45.15
CA LEU A 3 -18.76 50.35 -45.71
C LEU A 3 -17.51 49.57 -45.22
N LEU A 4 -16.46 50.25 -44.79
CA LEU A 4 -15.22 49.64 -44.27
C LEU A 4 -15.34 49.10 -42.84
N LYS A 5 -16.31 49.58 -42.05
CA LYS A 5 -16.56 49.09 -40.67
C LYS A 5 -17.33 47.73 -40.66
N GLN A 6 -18.24 47.53 -41.60
CA GLN A 6 -19.02 46.29 -41.68
C GLN A 6 -18.16 45.10 -42.11
N GLY A 7 -17.21 45.29 -43.05
CA GLY A 7 -16.31 44.22 -43.47
C GLY A 7 -15.36 43.72 -42.37
N ARG A 8 -14.84 44.65 -41.52
CA ARG A 8 -13.96 44.26 -40.38
C ARG A 8 -14.73 43.54 -39.26
N LEU A 9 -15.97 43.94 -38.98
CA LEU A 9 -16.82 43.26 -37.99
C LEU A 9 -17.21 41.83 -38.43
N SER A 10 -17.50 41.65 -39.72
CA SER A 10 -17.79 40.34 -40.31
C SER A 10 -16.57 39.40 -40.32
N LEU A 11 -15.35 39.99 -40.52
CA LEU A 11 -14.10 39.22 -40.49
C LEU A 11 -13.76 38.75 -39.07
N LEU A 12 -13.88 39.67 -38.07
CA LEU A 12 -13.69 39.35 -36.67
C LEU A 12 -14.69 38.30 -36.18
N PHE A 13 -15.95 38.37 -36.53
CA PHE A 13 -16.96 37.37 -36.19
C PHE A 13 -16.65 35.99 -36.80
N LYS A 14 -16.22 35.97 -38.08
CA LYS A 14 -15.80 34.72 -38.72
C LYS A 14 -14.56 34.13 -38.07
N LEU A 15 -13.57 34.93 -37.65
CA LEU A 15 -12.38 34.48 -36.95
C LEU A 15 -12.71 33.93 -35.55
N THR A 16 -13.60 34.58 -34.79
CA THR A 16 -14.03 34.05 -33.47
C THR A 16 -14.82 32.76 -33.60
N VAL A 17 -15.64 32.60 -34.61
CA VAL A 17 -16.37 31.33 -34.87
C VAL A 17 -15.38 30.23 -35.27
N VAL A 18 -14.41 30.51 -36.14
CA VAL A 18 -13.38 29.50 -36.52
C VAL A 18 -12.51 29.11 -35.34
N LEU A 19 -12.03 30.08 -34.55
CA LEU A 19 -11.23 29.80 -33.36
C LEU A 19 -12.00 29.04 -32.28
N GLY A 20 -13.27 29.39 -32.07
CA GLY A 20 -14.16 28.65 -31.17
C GLY A 20 -14.43 27.20 -31.64
N SER A 21 -14.58 27.02 -32.96
CA SER A 21 -14.77 25.69 -33.56
C SER A 21 -13.49 24.83 -33.44
N VAL A 22 -12.31 25.42 -33.66
CA VAL A 22 -11.03 24.73 -33.51
C VAL A 22 -10.79 24.35 -32.03
N TRP A 23 -11.12 25.27 -31.11
CA TRP A 23 -11.01 24.98 -29.67
C TRP A 23 -12.00 23.91 -29.23
N MET A 24 -13.24 23.95 -29.71
CA MET A 24 -14.25 22.92 -29.44
C MET A 24 -13.87 21.55 -30.06
N LEU A 25 -13.26 21.54 -31.23
CA LEU A 25 -12.75 20.32 -31.86
C LEU A 25 -11.56 19.76 -31.11
N SER A 26 -10.68 20.61 -30.54
CA SER A 26 -9.57 20.20 -29.66
C SER A 26 -10.10 19.59 -28.38
N LEU A 27 -11.06 20.24 -27.70
CA LEU A 27 -11.74 19.71 -26.52
C LEU A 27 -12.47 18.39 -26.80
N LEU A 28 -13.17 18.30 -27.93
CA LEU A 28 -13.85 17.06 -28.34
C LEU A 28 -12.84 15.95 -28.68
N ASN A 29 -11.69 16.30 -29.20
CA ASN A 29 -10.62 15.33 -29.44
C ASN A 29 -9.94 14.88 -28.15
N GLU A 30 -9.74 15.77 -27.15
CA GLU A 30 -9.30 15.38 -25.81
C GLU A 30 -10.33 14.51 -25.10
N LEU A 31 -11.60 14.90 -25.12
CA LEU A 31 -12.72 14.08 -24.60
C LEU A 31 -12.83 12.76 -25.35
N ARG A 32 -12.63 12.73 -26.69
CA ARG A 32 -12.68 11.51 -27.47
C ARG A 32 -11.49 10.59 -27.24
N THR A 33 -10.31 11.13 -26.92
CA THR A 33 -9.16 10.32 -26.48
C THR A 33 -9.39 9.75 -25.08
N ASP A 34 -10.01 10.50 -24.17
CA ASP A 34 -10.43 9.98 -22.86
C ASP A 34 -11.58 8.95 -23.01
N TRP A 35 -12.57 9.22 -23.88
CA TRP A 35 -13.65 8.28 -24.17
C TRP A 35 -13.17 7.03 -24.93
N SER A 36 -12.15 7.11 -25.77
CA SER A 36 -11.58 5.93 -26.42
C SER A 36 -10.85 5.04 -25.42
N LEU A 37 -10.27 5.63 -24.37
CA LEU A 37 -9.70 4.89 -23.24
C LEU A 37 -10.80 4.19 -22.41
N THR A 38 -11.98 4.80 -22.29
CA THR A 38 -13.13 4.18 -21.61
C THR A 38 -13.85 3.13 -22.46
N TYR A 39 -13.73 3.17 -23.79
CA TYR A 39 -14.40 2.20 -24.68
C TYR A 39 -13.66 0.87 -24.82
N ASN A 40 -12.36 0.83 -24.53
CA ASN A 40 -11.54 -0.37 -24.61
C ASN A 40 -11.21 -0.92 -23.21
N TRP A 41 -12.13 -0.77 -22.25
CA TRP A 41 -11.91 -1.22 -20.88
C TRP A 41 -11.60 -2.73 -20.76
N TRP A 42 -12.02 -3.57 -21.72
CA TRP A 42 -11.60 -4.97 -21.76
C TRP A 42 -10.09 -5.16 -21.92
N GLU A 43 -9.37 -4.17 -22.47
CA GLU A 43 -7.91 -4.19 -22.50
C GLU A 43 -7.30 -4.04 -21.09
N TYR A 44 -8.09 -3.51 -20.16
CA TYR A 44 -7.70 -3.36 -18.76
C TYR A 44 -8.14 -4.53 -17.88
N THR A 45 -8.97 -5.44 -18.37
CA THR A 45 -9.43 -6.62 -17.60
C THR A 45 -8.33 -7.64 -17.38
N ASP A 46 -7.32 -7.65 -18.23
CA ASP A 46 -6.15 -8.48 -18.06
C ASP A 46 -4.99 -7.64 -17.50
N VAL A 47 -4.25 -8.20 -16.57
CA VAL A 47 -3.03 -7.59 -16.04
C VAL A 47 -1.84 -7.99 -16.91
N ASP A 48 -0.84 -7.10 -17.00
CA ASP A 48 0.39 -7.45 -17.68
C ASP A 48 1.15 -8.50 -16.85
N GLY A 49 1.17 -9.71 -17.34
CA GLY A 49 1.84 -10.85 -16.75
C GLY A 49 2.69 -11.55 -17.80
N GLY A 50 3.78 -12.12 -17.34
CA GLY A 50 4.65 -12.95 -18.14
C GLY A 50 4.12 -14.39 -18.30
N PRO A 51 4.97 -15.41 -18.13
CA PRO A 51 4.60 -16.82 -18.20
C PRO A 51 3.50 -17.25 -17.22
N GLU A 52 3.26 -16.48 -16.15
CA GLU A 52 2.18 -16.73 -15.17
C GLU A 52 0.79 -16.77 -15.85
N LYS A 53 0.63 -16.14 -17.03
CA LYS A 53 -0.61 -16.17 -17.82
C LYS A 53 -1.06 -17.58 -18.23
N GLU A 54 -0.13 -18.54 -18.27
CA GLU A 54 -0.43 -19.93 -18.57
C GLU A 54 -1.19 -20.65 -17.43
N CYS A 55 -1.25 -20.01 -16.25
CA CYS A 55 -1.96 -20.56 -15.10
C CYS A 55 -3.44 -20.17 -15.13
N ASN A 56 -4.31 -21.13 -14.81
CA ASN A 56 -5.74 -20.87 -14.63
C ASN A 56 -6.00 -20.25 -13.26
N CYS A 57 -5.94 -18.91 -13.18
CA CYS A 57 -6.16 -18.20 -11.92
C CYS A 57 -7.55 -18.46 -11.32
N SER A 58 -8.59 -18.67 -12.12
CA SER A 58 -9.92 -18.98 -11.60
C SER A 58 -9.93 -20.31 -10.85
N ALA A 59 -9.34 -21.34 -11.42
CA ALA A 59 -9.21 -22.66 -10.78
C ALA A 59 -8.34 -22.61 -9.51
N ILE A 60 -7.24 -21.82 -9.53
CA ILE A 60 -6.38 -21.59 -8.36
C ILE A 60 -7.16 -20.92 -7.23
N LEU A 61 -7.92 -19.88 -7.51
CA LEU A 61 -8.74 -19.16 -6.53
C LEU A 61 -9.91 -19.99 -5.99
N GLN A 62 -10.33 -21.02 -6.72
CA GLN A 62 -11.32 -22.01 -6.28
C GLN A 62 -10.70 -23.18 -5.52
N GLY A 63 -9.37 -23.24 -5.45
CA GLY A 63 -8.67 -24.31 -4.74
C GLY A 63 -8.62 -25.64 -5.50
N GLU A 64 -8.74 -25.63 -6.83
CA GLU A 64 -8.70 -26.85 -7.65
C GLU A 64 -7.30 -27.48 -7.59
N THR A 65 -7.24 -28.73 -7.14
CA THR A 65 -5.99 -29.46 -6.86
C THR A 65 -5.05 -29.49 -8.07
N GLU A 66 -5.56 -29.80 -9.26
CA GLU A 66 -4.73 -29.90 -10.47
C GLU A 66 -4.08 -28.54 -10.82
N ALA A 67 -4.84 -27.43 -10.70
CA ALA A 67 -4.33 -26.08 -10.97
C ALA A 67 -3.26 -25.67 -9.93
N LEU A 68 -3.47 -26.03 -8.66
CA LEU A 68 -2.51 -25.77 -7.58
C LEU A 68 -1.23 -26.58 -7.73
N GLU A 69 -1.32 -27.87 -8.08
CA GLU A 69 -0.16 -28.71 -8.35
C GLU A 69 0.64 -28.19 -9.55
N LYS A 70 -0.03 -27.80 -10.64
CA LYS A 70 0.62 -27.19 -11.80
C LYS A 70 1.35 -25.90 -11.41
N ALA A 71 0.71 -25.01 -10.65
CA ALA A 71 1.33 -23.76 -10.18
C ALA A 71 2.57 -24.06 -9.32
N LYS A 72 2.46 -25.00 -8.38
CA LYS A 72 3.58 -25.41 -7.54
C LYS A 72 4.74 -26.00 -8.35
N LEU A 73 4.49 -26.84 -9.34
CA LEU A 73 5.52 -27.39 -10.21
C LEU A 73 6.26 -26.30 -10.98
N LEU A 74 5.54 -25.30 -11.51
CA LEU A 74 6.15 -24.17 -12.21
C LEU A 74 7.06 -23.36 -11.28
N THR A 75 6.62 -23.05 -10.07
CA THR A 75 7.42 -22.27 -9.10
C THR A 75 8.66 -22.99 -8.58
N LEU A 76 8.79 -24.30 -8.80
CA LEU A 76 10.00 -25.05 -8.48
C LEU A 76 11.08 -24.95 -9.58
N THR A 77 10.76 -24.43 -10.76
CA THR A 77 11.69 -24.39 -11.89
C THR A 77 12.42 -23.05 -11.95
N LYS A 78 13.76 -23.11 -12.08
CA LYS A 78 14.61 -21.90 -12.21
C LYS A 78 14.31 -21.12 -13.49
N ASP A 79 13.95 -21.83 -14.57
CA ASP A 79 13.68 -21.18 -15.86
C ASP A 79 12.39 -20.37 -15.80
N PHE A 80 11.39 -20.84 -15.08
CA PHE A 80 10.16 -20.08 -14.84
C PHE A 80 10.46 -18.79 -14.06
N HIS A 81 11.21 -18.83 -12.95
CA HIS A 81 11.59 -17.64 -12.22
C HIS A 81 12.37 -16.64 -13.07
N LYS A 82 13.32 -17.10 -13.89
CA LYS A 82 14.05 -16.23 -14.82
C LYS A 82 13.14 -15.59 -15.86
N SER A 83 12.11 -16.29 -16.31
CA SER A 83 11.18 -15.81 -17.35
C SER A 83 10.18 -14.77 -16.83
N VAL A 84 9.91 -14.75 -15.51
CA VAL A 84 9.03 -13.74 -14.88
C VAL A 84 9.79 -12.57 -14.28
N ASP A 85 11.11 -12.67 -14.12
CA ASP A 85 11.95 -11.62 -13.54
C ASP A 85 12.10 -10.45 -14.52
N ILE A 86 11.79 -9.26 -14.02
CA ILE A 86 11.91 -7.99 -14.76
C ILE A 86 13.05 -7.20 -14.14
N PRO A 87 14.18 -6.97 -14.86
CA PRO A 87 15.30 -6.25 -14.32
C PRO A 87 14.99 -4.76 -14.09
N ASP A 88 15.67 -4.14 -13.12
CA ASP A 88 15.47 -2.73 -12.74
C ASP A 88 15.63 -1.77 -13.93
N GLU A 89 16.57 -2.07 -14.85
CA GLU A 89 16.83 -1.29 -16.06
C GLU A 89 15.61 -1.21 -17.00
N TYR A 90 14.77 -2.24 -17.01
CA TYR A 90 13.52 -2.21 -17.77
C TYR A 90 12.66 -1.02 -17.34
N TYR A 91 12.48 -0.83 -16.04
CA TYR A 91 11.66 0.27 -15.50
C TYR A 91 12.25 1.64 -15.82
N ILE A 92 13.57 1.78 -15.66
CA ILE A 92 14.28 3.03 -16.01
C ILE A 92 14.10 3.39 -17.49
N ASN A 93 14.11 2.39 -18.36
CA ASN A 93 13.96 2.61 -19.80
C ASN A 93 12.50 2.82 -20.21
N ALA A 94 11.56 2.02 -19.69
CA ALA A 94 10.14 2.09 -20.02
C ALA A 94 9.51 3.41 -19.57
N THR A 95 9.94 3.96 -18.44
CA THR A 95 9.43 5.22 -17.87
C THR A 95 9.96 6.48 -18.58
N LYS A 96 10.87 6.37 -19.55
CA LYS A 96 11.22 7.49 -20.45
C LYS A 96 10.03 7.99 -21.26
N ASP A 97 9.05 7.11 -21.49
CA ASP A 97 7.72 7.46 -22.00
C ASP A 97 6.66 7.04 -20.98
N CYS A 98 6.33 7.97 -20.07
CA CYS A 98 5.36 7.72 -19.00
C CYS A 98 3.95 7.37 -19.51
N ARG A 99 3.55 7.88 -20.69
CA ARG A 99 2.23 7.55 -21.28
C ARG A 99 2.22 6.09 -21.70
N ASN A 100 3.21 5.67 -22.48
CA ASN A 100 3.33 4.29 -22.92
C ASN A 100 3.53 3.33 -21.76
N PHE A 101 4.34 3.71 -20.75
CA PHE A 101 4.54 2.93 -19.53
C PHE A 101 3.20 2.66 -18.82
N LYS A 102 2.39 3.68 -18.56
CA LYS A 102 1.09 3.53 -17.89
C LYS A 102 0.12 2.65 -18.70
N LEU A 103 0.10 2.81 -20.01
CA LEU A 103 -0.77 2.01 -20.90
C LEU A 103 -0.31 0.55 -20.96
N SER A 104 0.98 0.28 -21.24
CA SER A 104 1.51 -1.07 -21.35
C SER A 104 1.45 -1.85 -20.04
N ARG A 105 1.65 -1.15 -18.91
CA ARG A 105 1.51 -1.74 -17.57
C ARG A 105 0.08 -1.75 -17.05
N LYS A 106 -0.90 -1.29 -17.85
CA LYS A 106 -2.34 -1.33 -17.52
C LYS A 106 -2.73 -0.58 -16.24
N TYR A 107 -2.10 0.58 -15.97
CA TYR A 107 -2.52 1.44 -14.85
C TYR A 107 -3.90 2.04 -15.10
N LEU A 108 -4.77 2.02 -14.09
CA LEU A 108 -6.06 2.71 -14.11
C LEU A 108 -5.83 4.19 -13.78
N THR A 109 -5.86 5.05 -14.79
CA THR A 109 -5.51 6.48 -14.65
C THR A 109 -6.72 7.40 -14.50
N PHE A 110 -7.89 6.84 -14.25
CA PHE A 110 -9.16 7.55 -14.03
C PHE A 110 -9.86 6.94 -12.79
N PRO A 111 -10.67 7.73 -12.07
CA PRO A 111 -11.49 7.22 -10.97
C PRO A 111 -12.53 6.23 -11.53
N LEU A 112 -12.70 5.09 -10.86
CA LEU A 112 -13.71 4.09 -11.30
C LEU A 112 -15.12 4.47 -10.83
N SER A 113 -15.24 5.29 -9.78
CA SER A 113 -16.53 5.76 -9.30
C SER A 113 -16.42 7.14 -8.64
N LYS A 114 -17.56 7.85 -8.57
CA LYS A 114 -17.65 9.12 -7.85
C LYS A 114 -17.41 8.93 -6.33
N GLU A 115 -17.82 7.80 -5.78
CA GLU A 115 -17.61 7.45 -4.36
C GLU A 115 -16.12 7.37 -4.04
N GLU A 116 -15.30 6.82 -4.93
CA GLU A 116 -13.85 6.76 -4.77
C GLU A 116 -13.20 8.14 -4.96
N GLU A 117 -13.64 8.90 -5.95
CA GLU A 117 -13.12 10.26 -6.20
C GLU A 117 -13.32 11.19 -5.00
N ASP A 118 -14.47 11.10 -4.32
CA ASP A 118 -14.84 11.93 -3.18
C ASP A 118 -14.18 11.46 -1.85
N PHE A 119 -13.52 10.29 -1.87
CA PHE A 119 -12.90 9.71 -0.67
C PHE A 119 -11.44 9.30 -0.91
N PRO A 120 -10.53 10.26 -1.17
CA PRO A 120 -9.12 9.98 -1.41
C PRO A 120 -8.43 9.32 -0.22
N LEU A 121 -7.51 8.40 -0.48
CA LEU A 121 -6.67 7.70 0.49
C LEU A 121 -5.21 8.16 0.37
N ALA A 122 -4.48 8.15 1.49
CA ALA A 122 -3.05 8.44 1.53
C ALA A 122 -2.26 7.18 1.89
N TYR A 123 -1.23 6.89 1.13
CA TYR A 123 -0.38 5.72 1.34
C TYR A 123 1.06 6.10 1.69
N SER A 124 1.61 5.51 2.75
CA SER A 124 3.04 5.46 3.03
C SER A 124 3.58 4.12 2.56
N MET A 125 4.46 4.11 1.56
CA MET A 125 5.04 2.91 0.98
C MET A 125 6.52 2.83 1.35
N VAL A 126 6.88 1.95 2.31
CA VAL A 126 8.28 1.76 2.74
C VAL A 126 8.86 0.55 2.03
N VAL A 127 9.83 0.78 1.15
CA VAL A 127 10.41 -0.24 0.27
C VAL A 127 11.94 -0.24 0.35
N HIS A 128 12.58 -1.38 0.06
CA HIS A 128 14.04 -1.51 0.14
C HIS A 128 14.67 -2.41 -0.93
N HIS A 129 13.89 -3.19 -1.65
CA HIS A 129 14.38 -4.09 -2.71
C HIS A 129 13.22 -4.49 -3.62
N LYS A 130 13.52 -5.22 -4.70
CA LYS A 130 12.53 -5.82 -5.61
C LYS A 130 11.56 -4.80 -6.21
N VAL A 131 12.07 -4.06 -7.19
CA VAL A 131 11.29 -3.05 -7.93
C VAL A 131 10.01 -3.63 -8.51
N GLN A 132 10.05 -4.88 -8.99
CA GLN A 132 8.88 -5.56 -9.54
C GLN A 132 7.76 -5.77 -8.51
N ASN A 133 8.08 -6.11 -7.25
CA ASN A 133 7.08 -6.18 -6.18
C ASN A 133 6.45 -4.80 -5.92
N PHE A 134 7.29 -3.77 -5.84
CA PHE A 134 6.83 -2.39 -5.65
C PHE A 134 5.91 -1.94 -6.78
N GLU A 135 6.30 -2.18 -8.04
CA GLU A 135 5.52 -1.76 -9.20
C GLU A 135 4.17 -2.48 -9.26
N ARG A 136 4.13 -3.80 -9.01
CA ARG A 136 2.89 -4.57 -8.95
C ARG A 136 1.98 -4.11 -7.80
N LEU A 137 2.55 -3.84 -6.61
CA LEU A 137 1.79 -3.28 -5.49
C LEU A 137 1.23 -1.91 -5.84
N LEU A 138 2.07 -0.99 -6.35
CA LEU A 138 1.62 0.34 -6.75
C LEU A 138 0.50 0.25 -7.80
N ARG A 139 0.66 -0.58 -8.82
CA ARG A 139 -0.35 -0.78 -9.87
C ARG A 139 -1.68 -1.32 -9.34
N ALA A 140 -1.61 -2.23 -8.36
CA ALA A 140 -2.81 -2.82 -7.76
C ALA A 140 -3.62 -1.85 -6.89
N ILE A 141 -2.95 -0.85 -6.27
CA ILE A 141 -3.60 0.14 -5.38
C ILE A 141 -3.74 1.52 -6.03
N TYR A 142 -3.19 1.72 -7.23
CA TYR A 142 -3.16 3.04 -7.85
C TYR A 142 -4.56 3.51 -8.24
N ALA A 143 -4.89 4.71 -7.76
CA ALA A 143 -6.05 5.48 -8.19
C ALA A 143 -5.65 6.97 -8.26
N PRO A 144 -6.10 7.74 -9.28
CA PRO A 144 -5.61 9.10 -9.51
C PRO A 144 -6.01 10.10 -8.42
N GLN A 145 -7.10 9.85 -7.70
CA GLN A 145 -7.55 10.66 -6.56
C GLN A 145 -6.76 10.42 -5.28
N ASN A 146 -6.11 9.27 -5.14
CA ASN A 146 -5.30 8.92 -3.98
C ASN A 146 -3.93 9.61 -4.03
N ILE A 147 -3.17 9.56 -2.92
CA ILE A 147 -1.82 10.13 -2.84
C ILE A 147 -0.86 9.14 -2.21
N TYR A 148 0.37 9.09 -2.71
CA TYR A 148 1.35 8.07 -2.35
C TYR A 148 2.71 8.69 -2.04
N CYS A 149 3.20 8.48 -0.81
CA CYS A 149 4.56 8.81 -0.40
C CYS A 149 5.41 7.53 -0.43
N VAL A 150 6.48 7.52 -1.19
CA VAL A 150 7.37 6.37 -1.33
C VAL A 150 8.68 6.63 -0.61
N HIS A 151 8.95 5.85 0.43
CA HIS A 151 10.21 5.82 1.15
C HIS A 151 11.04 4.63 0.66
N VAL A 152 12.11 4.91 -0.09
CA VAL A 152 13.12 3.89 -0.42
C VAL A 152 14.22 3.95 0.63
N ASP A 153 14.55 2.79 1.23
CA ASP A 153 15.63 2.69 2.22
C ASP A 153 16.94 3.21 1.64
N LYS A 154 17.63 4.10 2.34
CA LYS A 154 18.93 4.64 1.91
C LYS A 154 20.00 3.58 1.65
N LYS A 155 19.85 2.38 2.20
CA LYS A 155 20.75 1.25 1.99
C LYS A 155 20.42 0.43 0.74
N SER A 156 19.32 0.74 0.06
CA SER A 156 18.94 0.06 -1.19
C SER A 156 20.01 0.24 -2.26
N GLU A 157 20.11 -0.74 -3.15
CA GLU A 157 20.98 -0.65 -4.32
C GLU A 157 20.59 0.57 -5.17
N THR A 158 21.60 1.17 -5.82
CA THR A 158 21.40 2.36 -6.65
C THR A 158 20.42 2.10 -7.80
N SER A 159 20.44 0.90 -8.37
CA SER A 159 19.51 0.47 -9.44
C SER A 159 18.06 0.48 -8.95
N VAL A 160 17.81 -0.08 -7.76
CA VAL A 160 16.49 -0.10 -7.11
C VAL A 160 15.98 1.32 -6.87
N PHE A 161 16.82 2.18 -6.28
CA PHE A 161 16.46 3.58 -6.05
C PHE A 161 16.14 4.32 -7.36
N ALA A 162 16.98 4.17 -8.38
CA ALA A 162 16.79 4.82 -9.68
C ALA A 162 15.52 4.34 -10.39
N ALA A 163 15.24 3.04 -10.35
CA ALA A 163 14.04 2.46 -10.97
C ALA A 163 12.75 2.91 -10.26
N ILE A 164 12.72 2.89 -8.93
CA ILE A 164 11.55 3.36 -8.17
C ILE A 164 11.33 4.86 -8.40
N MET A 165 12.38 5.68 -8.40
CA MET A 165 12.31 7.11 -8.71
C MET A 165 11.77 7.35 -10.11
N ALA A 166 12.21 6.57 -11.10
CA ALA A 166 11.74 6.65 -12.47
C ALA A 166 10.25 6.29 -12.60
N ILE A 167 9.79 5.22 -11.91
CA ILE A 167 8.37 4.85 -11.86
C ILE A 167 7.55 5.99 -11.22
N THR A 168 7.94 6.47 -10.05
CA THR A 168 7.19 7.50 -9.32
C THR A 168 7.06 8.80 -10.10
N SER A 169 8.07 9.17 -10.89
CA SER A 169 8.06 10.38 -11.73
C SER A 169 6.97 10.38 -12.82
N CYS A 170 6.43 9.22 -13.17
CA CYS A 170 5.35 9.11 -14.16
C CYS A 170 3.96 9.46 -13.60
N PHE A 171 3.81 9.64 -12.30
CA PHE A 171 2.51 9.86 -11.66
C PHE A 171 2.49 11.15 -10.84
N PRO A 172 1.53 12.06 -11.07
CA PRO A 172 1.50 13.36 -10.36
C PRO A 172 1.16 13.24 -8.87
N ASN A 173 0.56 12.15 -8.46
CA ASN A 173 0.11 11.86 -7.09
C ASN A 173 0.98 10.81 -6.38
N VAL A 174 2.13 10.45 -6.95
CA VAL A 174 3.12 9.53 -6.34
C VAL A 174 4.46 10.29 -6.25
N PHE A 175 5.03 10.36 -5.06
CA PHE A 175 6.26 11.11 -4.85
C PHE A 175 7.21 10.41 -3.87
N MET A 176 8.49 10.68 -4.02
CA MET A 176 9.53 10.21 -3.11
C MET A 176 9.50 11.04 -1.82
N VAL A 177 9.66 10.37 -0.67
CA VAL A 177 9.77 11.05 0.62
C VAL A 177 10.92 12.08 0.62
N THR A 178 10.68 13.26 1.21
CA THR A 178 11.69 14.34 1.25
C THR A 178 12.90 14.00 2.12
N ARG A 179 12.72 13.18 3.16
CA ARG A 179 13.75 12.80 4.13
C ARG A 179 13.88 11.29 4.28
N PRO A 180 14.49 10.58 3.32
CA PRO A 180 14.70 9.14 3.41
C PRO A 180 15.69 8.81 4.54
N VAL A 181 15.53 7.64 5.18
CA VAL A 181 16.39 7.12 6.25
C VAL A 181 16.90 5.72 5.94
N SER A 182 17.99 5.31 6.58
CA SER A 182 18.45 3.92 6.60
C SER A 182 17.66 3.15 7.66
N VAL A 183 16.78 2.26 7.22
CA VAL A 183 15.88 1.54 8.12
C VAL A 183 16.61 0.36 8.79
N VAL A 184 16.57 0.31 10.10
CA VAL A 184 17.09 -0.82 10.90
C VAL A 184 15.91 -1.61 11.45
N TYR A 185 15.94 -2.94 11.27
CA TYR A 185 14.91 -3.82 11.78
C TYR A 185 14.77 -3.70 13.31
N ALA A 186 13.53 -3.63 13.78
CA ALA A 186 13.17 -3.40 15.19
C ALA A 186 13.75 -2.10 15.80
N GLY A 187 14.33 -1.21 15.00
CA GLY A 187 14.89 0.06 15.43
C GLY A 187 13.98 1.25 15.13
N TRP A 188 14.27 2.37 15.80
CA TRP A 188 13.53 3.63 15.64
C TRP A 188 13.37 4.08 14.18
N THR A 189 14.36 3.82 13.34
CA THR A 189 14.36 4.28 11.95
C THR A 189 13.22 3.67 11.12
N ARG A 190 12.61 2.55 11.55
CA ARG A 190 11.39 2.02 10.93
C ARG A 190 10.20 2.95 11.15
N VAL A 191 10.02 3.45 12.37
CA VAL A 191 9.00 4.47 12.71
C VAL A 191 9.30 5.79 12.00
N GLN A 192 10.58 6.21 11.98
CA GLN A 192 11.00 7.46 11.33
C GLN A 192 10.66 7.49 9.84
N ALA A 193 10.73 6.35 9.14
CA ALA A 193 10.34 6.25 7.74
C ALA A 193 8.85 6.59 7.54
N ASP A 194 7.97 6.03 8.38
CA ASP A 194 6.54 6.35 8.33
C ASP A 194 6.25 7.80 8.76
N LEU A 195 6.90 8.29 9.83
CA LEU A 195 6.74 9.69 10.27
C LEU A 195 7.11 10.71 9.19
N ASN A 196 8.16 10.45 8.43
CA ASN A 196 8.57 11.32 7.33
C ASN A 196 7.52 11.34 6.21
N CYS A 197 6.97 10.17 5.83
CA CYS A 197 5.86 10.10 4.88
C CYS A 197 4.57 10.73 5.44
N MET A 198 4.26 10.55 6.72
CA MET A 198 3.11 11.20 7.36
C MET A 198 3.20 12.73 7.25
N ALA A 199 4.38 13.30 7.51
CA ALA A 199 4.60 14.73 7.42
C ALA A 199 4.45 15.25 5.97
N ASP A 200 5.04 14.55 5.01
CA ASP A 200 4.95 14.94 3.59
C ASP A 200 3.52 14.81 3.05
N LEU A 201 2.80 13.74 3.40
CA LEU A 201 1.39 13.53 3.02
C LEU A 201 0.44 14.53 3.68
N TYR A 202 0.69 14.89 4.94
CA TYR A 202 -0.13 15.87 5.66
C TYR A 202 -0.03 17.26 5.05
N ASN A 203 1.17 17.63 4.59
CA ASN A 203 1.45 18.92 3.94
C ASN A 203 1.08 18.96 2.45
N ALA A 204 0.70 17.83 1.85
CA ALA A 204 0.25 17.78 0.47
C ALA A 204 -1.13 18.43 0.29
N SER A 205 -1.41 18.89 -0.93
CA SER A 205 -2.67 19.58 -1.28
C SER A 205 -3.90 18.66 -1.31
N THR A 206 -3.70 17.34 -1.38
CA THR A 206 -4.80 16.37 -1.45
C THR A 206 -5.52 16.25 -0.11
N GLU A 207 -6.85 16.44 -0.10
CA GLU A 207 -7.69 16.31 1.10
C GLU A 207 -8.10 14.85 1.36
N TRP A 208 -7.10 14.00 1.56
CA TRP A 208 -7.31 12.57 1.84
C TRP A 208 -8.00 12.32 3.20
N LYS A 209 -8.68 11.19 3.33
CA LYS A 209 -9.51 10.84 4.49
C LYS A 209 -8.81 9.90 5.45
N TYR A 210 -8.14 8.87 4.94
CA TYR A 210 -7.41 7.86 5.71
C TYR A 210 -5.99 7.69 5.22
N PHE A 211 -5.10 7.44 6.16
CA PHE A 211 -3.71 7.05 5.94
C PHE A 211 -3.58 5.53 6.12
N ILE A 212 -2.83 4.91 5.24
CA ILE A 212 -2.51 3.47 5.24
C ILE A 212 -1.01 3.32 4.99
N ASN A 213 -0.29 2.64 5.90
CA ASN A 213 1.10 2.30 5.62
C ASN A 213 1.21 0.89 5.04
N VAL A 214 2.09 0.74 4.05
CA VAL A 214 2.37 -0.52 3.37
C VAL A 214 3.88 -0.70 3.19
N CYS A 215 4.33 -1.95 3.07
CA CYS A 215 5.71 -2.26 2.70
C CYS A 215 5.76 -2.97 1.33
N GLY A 216 6.96 -3.11 0.77
CA GLY A 216 7.15 -3.69 -0.56
C GLY A 216 6.73 -5.16 -0.72
N GLN A 217 6.40 -5.85 0.37
CA GLN A 217 5.90 -7.25 0.38
C GLN A 217 4.42 -7.37 0.74
N ASP A 218 3.71 -6.25 0.83
CA ASP A 218 2.27 -6.24 1.00
C ASP A 218 1.54 -6.40 -0.33
N PHE A 219 0.32 -6.92 -0.28
CA PHE A 219 -0.58 -6.88 -1.43
C PHE A 219 -2.02 -6.64 -0.97
N PRO A 220 -2.84 -5.87 -1.74
CA PRO A 220 -4.23 -5.62 -1.38
C PRO A 220 -5.08 -6.89 -1.48
N LEU A 221 -6.11 -6.97 -0.64
CA LEU A 221 -7.15 -8.02 -0.67
C LEU A 221 -8.52 -7.47 -1.09
N LYS A 222 -8.62 -6.17 -1.20
CA LYS A 222 -9.84 -5.43 -1.53
C LYS A 222 -9.58 -4.49 -2.70
N THR A 223 -10.61 -4.24 -3.51
CA THR A 223 -10.59 -3.17 -4.51
C THR A 223 -10.52 -1.81 -3.82
N ASN A 224 -10.17 -0.75 -4.56
CA ASN A 224 -10.15 0.60 -3.97
C ASN A 224 -11.57 1.00 -3.51
N LEU A 225 -12.62 0.67 -4.27
CA LEU A 225 -14.00 0.94 -3.87
C LEU A 225 -14.41 0.19 -2.59
N GLU A 226 -14.04 -1.08 -2.45
CA GLU A 226 -14.29 -1.83 -1.22
C GLU A 226 -13.57 -1.21 -0.02
N MET A 227 -12.31 -0.79 -0.18
CA MET A 227 -11.56 -0.09 0.86
C MET A 227 -12.27 1.22 1.25
N VAL A 228 -12.66 2.03 0.28
CA VAL A 228 -13.40 3.28 0.50
C VAL A 228 -14.69 3.02 1.30
N ARG A 229 -15.50 2.06 0.90
CA ARG A 229 -16.76 1.72 1.60
C ARG A 229 -16.52 1.23 3.02
N MET A 230 -15.53 0.37 3.22
CA MET A 230 -15.16 -0.09 4.56
C MET A 230 -14.72 1.08 5.44
N LEU A 231 -13.82 1.93 4.96
CA LEU A 231 -13.29 3.07 5.70
C LEU A 231 -14.34 4.16 5.94
N HIS A 232 -15.21 4.40 4.96
CA HIS A 232 -16.34 5.32 5.13
C HIS A 232 -17.29 4.87 6.25
N SER A 233 -17.53 3.55 6.37
CA SER A 233 -18.37 2.98 7.41
C SER A 233 -17.82 3.16 8.84
N LEU A 234 -16.51 3.38 8.98
CA LEU A 234 -15.84 3.61 10.27
C LEU A 234 -16.09 5.01 10.85
N LYS A 235 -16.63 5.94 10.09
CA LYS A 235 -16.97 7.30 10.55
C LYS A 235 -15.83 8.02 11.27
N GLY A 236 -14.60 7.87 10.77
CA GLY A 236 -13.41 8.48 11.33
C GLY A 236 -12.71 7.69 12.43
N GLN A 237 -13.17 6.49 12.78
CA GLN A 237 -12.43 5.60 13.68
C GLN A 237 -11.19 5.00 13.01
N ASN A 238 -10.13 4.82 13.79
CA ASN A 238 -8.91 4.17 13.35
C ASN A 238 -9.00 2.66 13.51
N ILE A 239 -8.22 1.93 12.69
CA ILE A 239 -8.09 0.47 12.79
C ILE A 239 -6.63 0.11 12.88
N MET A 240 -6.30 -0.55 13.96
CA MET A 240 -5.01 -1.19 14.20
C MET A 240 -5.17 -2.15 15.38
N GLU A 241 -4.30 -3.13 15.45
CA GLU A 241 -4.13 -3.94 16.64
C GLU A 241 -3.64 -3.06 17.80
N SER A 242 -4.26 -3.19 18.97
CA SER A 242 -3.87 -2.44 20.17
C SER A 242 -4.31 -3.19 21.42
N GLU A 243 -3.39 -3.91 22.05
CA GLU A 243 -3.59 -4.75 23.22
C GLU A 243 -2.59 -4.42 24.34
N PRO A 244 -2.82 -4.82 25.59
CA PRO A 244 -1.85 -4.62 26.66
C PRO A 244 -0.51 -5.29 26.35
N ILE A 245 0.61 -4.59 26.59
CA ILE A 245 1.96 -5.03 26.23
C ILE A 245 2.48 -6.26 26.99
N ALA A 246 1.69 -6.93 27.74
CA ALA A 246 1.95 -8.06 28.65
C ALA A 246 3.32 -8.76 28.49
N GLY A 247 3.48 -9.70 27.55
CA GLY A 247 4.72 -10.46 27.34
C GLY A 247 5.87 -9.67 26.69
N LYS A 248 5.60 -8.46 26.18
CA LYS A 248 6.57 -7.61 25.45
C LYS A 248 7.10 -6.45 26.31
N LYS A 249 6.87 -6.44 27.64
CA LYS A 249 7.29 -5.35 28.53
C LYS A 249 8.77 -5.01 28.43
N TRP A 250 9.62 -6.00 28.19
CA TRP A 250 11.07 -5.80 28.06
C TRP A 250 11.47 -4.89 26.89
N TRP A 251 10.61 -4.73 25.89
CA TRP A 251 10.83 -3.82 24.76
C TRP A 251 10.92 -2.36 25.20
N VAL A 252 10.19 -2.01 26.24
CA VAL A 252 9.99 -0.62 26.69
C VAL A 252 10.57 -0.36 28.08
N THR A 253 11.06 -1.39 28.77
CA THR A 253 11.73 -1.25 30.07
C THR A 253 13.25 -1.20 29.98
N ASN A 254 13.82 -1.58 28.83
CA ASN A 254 15.26 -1.57 28.60
C ASN A 254 15.58 -0.55 27.49
N ALA A 255 16.76 0.07 27.59
CA ALA A 255 17.25 0.98 26.57
C ALA A 255 18.03 0.23 25.48
N TYR A 256 17.81 0.60 24.24
CA TYR A 256 18.43 0.03 23.03
C TYR A 256 19.14 1.12 22.22
N GLN A 257 20.10 0.69 21.42
CA GLN A 257 20.84 1.55 20.50
C GLN A 257 21.09 0.81 19.18
N ILE A 258 21.38 1.56 18.13
CA ILE A 258 21.77 0.99 16.84
C ILE A 258 23.30 0.98 16.76
N VAL A 259 23.90 -0.20 16.64
CA VAL A 259 25.34 -0.41 16.49
C VAL A 259 25.56 -1.24 15.22
N ASN A 260 26.37 -0.73 14.30
CA ASN A 260 26.68 -1.41 13.03
C ASN A 260 25.43 -1.85 12.24
N GLY A 261 24.37 -1.03 12.25
CA GLY A 261 23.13 -1.31 11.53
C GLY A 261 22.22 -2.36 12.18
N GLN A 262 22.49 -2.74 13.42
CA GLN A 262 21.66 -3.69 14.19
C GLN A 262 21.25 -3.07 15.53
N ILE A 263 20.05 -3.43 16.00
CA ILE A 263 19.59 -3.01 17.33
C ILE A 263 20.25 -3.86 18.41
N GLN A 264 20.74 -3.21 19.45
CA GLN A 264 21.41 -3.87 20.59
C GLN A 264 20.95 -3.25 21.90
N GLY A 265 20.75 -4.10 22.94
CA GLY A 265 20.48 -3.65 24.28
C GLY A 265 21.69 -2.96 24.89
N THR A 266 21.47 -1.86 25.59
CA THR A 266 22.54 -1.11 26.28
C THR A 266 22.87 -1.64 27.69
N GLY A 267 22.06 -2.57 28.21
CA GLY A 267 22.12 -3.03 29.62
C GLY A 267 21.53 -2.03 30.62
N LYS A 268 21.02 -0.90 30.18
CA LYS A 268 20.40 0.12 31.03
C LYS A 268 18.87 -0.03 31.03
N GLN A 269 18.25 0.21 32.16
CA GLN A 269 16.81 0.35 32.25
C GLN A 269 16.41 1.75 31.79
N LYS A 270 15.20 1.83 31.22
CA LYS A 270 14.56 3.10 30.81
C LYS A 270 13.76 3.71 31.95
N GLU A 271 13.68 5.02 31.91
CA GLU A 271 12.69 5.75 32.69
C GLU A 271 11.26 5.40 32.22
N PRO A 272 10.26 5.47 33.11
CA PRO A 272 8.87 5.27 32.74
C PRO A 272 8.44 6.14 31.55
N PRO A 273 7.44 5.73 30.76
CA PRO A 273 6.92 6.55 29.68
C PRO A 273 6.38 7.90 30.19
N PRO A 274 6.45 8.97 29.37
CA PRO A 274 5.97 10.27 29.77
C PRO A 274 4.51 10.20 30.22
N PHE A 275 4.16 10.98 31.25
CA PHE A 275 2.82 11.04 31.86
C PHE A 275 2.35 9.69 32.44
N ASN A 276 3.24 8.75 32.69
CA ASN A 276 2.89 7.37 33.11
C ASN A 276 1.86 6.71 32.17
N LEU A 277 1.98 6.98 30.87
CA LEU A 277 1.06 6.42 29.87
C LEU A 277 1.14 4.89 29.88
N PRO A 278 0.01 4.18 29.92
CA PRO A 278 -0.01 2.76 29.70
C PRO A 278 0.42 2.44 28.27
N ILE A 279 1.40 1.55 28.10
CA ILE A 279 1.88 1.13 26.80
C ILE A 279 1.05 -0.05 26.29
N PHE A 280 0.67 0.03 25.01
CA PHE A 280 -0.04 -1.01 24.29
C PHE A 280 0.84 -1.55 23.16
N SER A 281 0.75 -2.83 22.88
CA SER A 281 1.39 -3.45 21.73
C SER A 281 0.39 -3.64 20.59
N GLY A 282 0.90 -3.68 19.39
CA GLY A 282 0.12 -3.92 18.18
C GLY A 282 1.02 -4.26 17.01
N ASN A 283 0.46 -4.23 15.84
CA ASN A 283 1.19 -4.42 14.59
C ASN A 283 1.79 -3.09 14.12
N ALA A 284 2.85 -3.16 13.31
CA ALA A 284 3.45 -2.00 12.64
C ALA A 284 2.54 -1.35 11.59
N TYR A 285 1.47 -2.02 11.18
CA TYR A 285 0.56 -1.60 10.13
C TYR A 285 -0.70 -0.96 10.69
N ILE A 286 -1.01 0.23 10.17
CA ILE A 286 -2.11 1.06 10.67
C ILE A 286 -2.98 1.60 9.54
N VAL A 287 -4.25 1.80 9.86
CA VAL A 287 -5.22 2.51 9.03
C VAL A 287 -5.87 3.57 9.90
N VAL A 288 -5.55 4.83 9.67
CA VAL A 288 -5.90 5.92 10.58
C VAL A 288 -6.46 7.13 9.84
N CYS A 289 -7.39 7.84 10.48
CA CYS A 289 -7.95 9.07 9.92
C CYS A 289 -6.92 10.21 9.87
N ARG A 290 -7.14 11.20 9.00
CA ARG A 290 -6.25 12.37 8.86
C ARG A 290 -6.03 13.12 10.19
N GLY A 291 -7.08 13.17 11.05
CA GLY A 291 -6.98 13.80 12.36
C GLY A 291 -6.00 13.09 13.31
N TYR A 292 -5.88 11.76 13.23
CA TYR A 292 -4.85 11.01 13.96
C TYR A 292 -3.45 11.43 13.52
N ILE A 293 -3.19 11.52 12.22
CA ILE A 293 -1.87 11.97 11.69
C ILE A 293 -1.55 13.39 12.16
N ARG A 294 -2.53 14.31 12.15
CA ARG A 294 -2.34 15.64 12.72
C ARG A 294 -1.87 15.56 14.18
N SER A 295 -2.53 14.75 15.00
CA SER A 295 -2.13 14.58 16.42
C SER A 295 -0.73 13.99 16.55
N VAL A 296 -0.35 13.02 15.70
CA VAL A 296 1.02 12.47 15.69
C VAL A 296 2.08 13.54 15.42
N LEU A 297 1.76 14.54 14.59
CA LEU A 297 2.68 15.58 14.18
C LEU A 297 2.68 16.81 15.11
N GLU A 298 1.60 17.06 15.85
CA GLU A 298 1.37 18.35 16.54
C GLU A 298 1.10 18.24 18.05
N ASP A 299 0.64 17.06 18.57
CA ASP A 299 0.28 16.92 19.99
C ASP A 299 1.54 16.72 20.85
N ASP A 300 1.81 17.67 21.76
CA ASP A 300 2.98 17.65 22.64
C ASP A 300 3.14 16.36 23.47
N ARG A 301 2.01 15.71 23.83
CA ARG A 301 2.03 14.45 24.57
C ARG A 301 2.57 13.34 23.69
N ILE A 302 2.18 13.32 22.42
CA ILE A 302 2.61 12.33 21.45
C ILE A 302 4.06 12.60 21.05
N LEU A 303 4.45 13.85 20.85
CA LEU A 303 5.84 14.22 20.54
C LEU A 303 6.81 13.79 21.66
N LYS A 304 6.40 13.92 22.93
CA LYS A 304 7.20 13.40 24.06
C LYS A 304 7.25 11.87 24.10
N LEU A 305 6.16 11.19 23.76
CA LEU A 305 6.13 9.73 23.64
C LEU A 305 7.03 9.24 22.49
N ILE A 306 7.00 9.94 21.36
CA ILE A 306 7.87 9.69 20.20
C ILE A 306 9.34 9.81 20.61
N GLU A 307 9.72 10.90 21.31
CA GLU A 307 11.10 11.10 21.77
C GLU A 307 11.54 10.00 22.74
N TRP A 308 10.68 9.66 23.69
CA TRP A 308 10.92 8.57 24.63
C TRP A 308 11.04 7.21 23.94
N GLY A 309 10.30 6.97 22.85
CA GLY A 309 10.30 5.70 22.11
C GLY A 309 11.56 5.43 21.29
N LYS A 310 12.43 6.41 21.07
CA LYS A 310 13.57 6.30 20.14
C LYS A 310 14.61 5.26 20.52
N ASP A 311 14.78 4.97 21.80
CA ASP A 311 15.73 4.01 22.33
C ASP A 311 15.03 2.75 22.90
N THR A 312 13.90 2.35 22.34
CA THR A 312 13.17 1.12 22.65
C THR A 312 13.38 0.05 21.57
N TYR A 313 12.98 -1.17 21.88
CA TYR A 313 12.93 -2.26 20.90
C TYR A 313 11.59 -2.24 20.14
N SER A 314 11.63 -2.44 18.82
CA SER A 314 10.45 -2.52 17.92
C SER A 314 9.40 -1.42 18.18
N PRO A 315 9.77 -0.14 18.16
CA PRO A 315 8.85 0.95 18.51
C PRO A 315 7.65 1.05 17.57
N ASP A 316 7.74 0.55 16.35
CA ASP A 316 6.64 0.46 15.38
C ASP A 316 5.51 -0.49 15.84
N GLU A 317 5.81 -1.44 16.73
CA GLU A 317 4.82 -2.39 17.25
C GLU A 317 4.20 -1.97 18.59
N PHE A 318 4.50 -0.78 19.12
CA PHE A 318 3.81 -0.28 20.32
C PHE A 318 3.41 1.20 20.23
N LEU A 319 4.14 2.03 19.49
CA LEU A 319 3.90 3.47 19.45
C LEU A 319 2.50 3.80 18.92
N TRP A 320 2.15 3.27 17.77
CA TRP A 320 0.83 3.49 17.15
C TRP A 320 -0.30 2.95 18.00
N ALA A 321 -0.12 1.75 18.54
CA ALA A 321 -1.07 1.09 19.43
C ALA A 321 -1.30 1.89 20.72
N THR A 322 -0.25 2.51 21.26
CA THR A 322 -0.35 3.37 22.44
C THR A 322 -1.08 4.67 22.13
N ILE A 323 -0.74 5.34 21.03
CA ILE A 323 -1.42 6.57 20.58
C ILE A 323 -2.92 6.31 20.34
N GLN A 324 -3.27 5.14 19.79
CA GLN A 324 -4.66 4.72 19.58
C GLN A 324 -5.50 4.71 20.87
N ARG A 325 -4.87 4.57 22.03
CA ARG A 325 -5.54 4.54 23.34
C ARG A 325 -5.47 5.87 24.10
N MET A 326 -4.83 6.89 23.51
CA MET A 326 -4.73 8.21 24.16
C MET A 326 -6.04 8.99 24.03
N PRO A 327 -6.57 9.52 25.15
CA PRO A 327 -7.79 10.33 25.12
C PRO A 327 -7.62 11.61 24.29
N GLY A 328 -8.63 11.95 23.47
CA GLY A 328 -8.68 13.17 22.67
C GLY A 328 -7.97 13.06 21.32
N VAL A 329 -7.29 11.95 21.02
CA VAL A 329 -6.75 11.68 19.67
C VAL A 329 -7.91 11.28 18.75
N PRO A 330 -8.08 11.91 17.58
CA PRO A 330 -9.16 11.57 16.65
C PRO A 330 -9.15 10.10 16.23
N GLY A 331 -10.32 9.48 16.23
CA GLY A 331 -10.48 8.07 15.88
C GLY A 331 -9.94 7.07 16.91
N SER A 332 -9.43 7.55 18.05
CA SER A 332 -8.90 6.71 19.12
C SER A 332 -10.01 5.93 19.84
N THR A 333 -9.64 4.77 20.37
CA THR A 333 -10.52 3.92 21.17
C THR A 333 -10.04 3.91 22.61
N ARG A 334 -10.95 4.19 23.55
CA ARG A 334 -10.61 4.15 24.98
C ARG A 334 -10.21 2.72 25.40
N PRO A 335 -9.27 2.58 26.37
CA PRO A 335 -8.98 1.29 26.96
C PRO A 335 -10.26 0.65 27.52
N HIS A 336 -10.48 -0.63 27.23
CA HIS A 336 -11.59 -1.42 27.77
C HIS A 336 -11.10 -2.85 28.06
N GLY A 337 -11.87 -3.62 28.83
CA GLY A 337 -11.47 -4.96 29.27
C GLY A 337 -11.50 -6.05 28.19
N LYS A 338 -12.09 -5.74 27.03
CA LYS A 338 -12.02 -6.59 25.83
C LYS A 338 -11.14 -5.87 24.83
N TYR A 339 -10.00 -6.46 24.53
CA TYR A 339 -9.13 -6.04 23.45
C TYR A 339 -9.37 -6.99 22.29
N ASP A 340 -9.53 -6.43 21.09
CA ASP A 340 -9.53 -7.25 19.89
C ASP A 340 -8.10 -7.68 19.63
N MET A 341 -7.84 -8.90 20.00
CA MET A 341 -6.58 -9.48 20.37
C MET A 341 -5.83 -10.12 19.22
N SER A 342 -6.05 -9.81 17.98
CA SER A 342 -5.28 -10.51 16.97
C SER A 342 -5.25 -9.79 15.65
N ASP A 343 -4.23 -10.09 14.88
CA ASP A 343 -4.14 -9.77 13.45
C ASP A 343 -5.43 -10.15 12.70
N MET A 344 -6.20 -11.13 13.21
CA MET A 344 -7.46 -11.56 12.60
C MET A 344 -8.62 -10.57 12.78
N ASN A 345 -8.58 -9.71 13.78
CA ASN A 345 -9.62 -8.71 14.05
C ASN A 345 -9.26 -7.32 13.52
N ALA A 346 -7.97 -7.01 13.44
CA ALA A 346 -7.48 -5.74 12.92
C ALA A 346 -7.42 -5.79 11.38
N ILE A 347 -8.41 -5.24 10.70
CA ILE A 347 -8.54 -5.32 9.24
C ILE A 347 -7.41 -4.65 8.44
N ALA A 348 -6.50 -3.93 9.11
CA ALA A 348 -5.40 -3.25 8.45
C ALA A 348 -4.49 -4.21 7.69
N ARG A 349 -4.13 -5.35 8.31
CA ARG A 349 -3.18 -6.30 7.75
C ARG A 349 -3.44 -7.74 8.18
N LEU A 350 -3.57 -8.63 7.22
CA LEU A 350 -3.53 -10.08 7.45
C LEU A 350 -2.08 -10.54 7.48
N VAL A 351 -1.69 -11.18 8.58
CA VAL A 351 -0.38 -11.82 8.74
C VAL A 351 -0.59 -13.24 9.21
N LYS A 352 0.05 -14.20 8.55
CA LYS A 352 -0.07 -15.61 8.88
C LYS A 352 1.21 -16.07 9.59
N TRP A 353 1.11 -16.28 10.90
CA TRP A 353 2.24 -16.67 11.75
C TRP A 353 2.37 -18.18 11.86
N GLN A 354 3.56 -18.71 11.68
CA GLN A 354 3.84 -20.16 11.70
C GLN A 354 3.34 -20.87 12.95
N TRP A 355 3.41 -20.22 14.11
CA TRP A 355 2.96 -20.84 15.39
C TRP A 355 1.43 -20.93 15.56
N HIS A 356 0.68 -20.32 14.67
CA HIS A 356 -0.79 -20.38 14.64
C HIS A 356 -1.32 -21.18 13.46
N GLU A 357 -0.41 -21.76 12.66
CA GLU A 357 -0.78 -22.63 11.55
C GLU A 357 -1.03 -24.06 12.01
N GLY A 358 -1.89 -24.76 11.30
CA GLY A 358 -2.10 -26.19 11.52
C GLY A 358 -3.31 -26.75 10.79
N PRO A 359 -3.53 -28.07 10.87
CA PRO A 359 -4.72 -28.70 10.35
C PRO A 359 -5.98 -28.09 10.98
N GLN A 360 -7.05 -28.00 10.19
CA GLN A 360 -8.32 -27.36 10.61
C GLN A 360 -8.92 -27.95 11.91
N ASP A 361 -8.55 -29.17 12.26
CA ASP A 361 -9.04 -29.87 13.45
C ASP A 361 -8.11 -29.75 14.67
N SER A 362 -7.03 -28.98 14.58
CA SER A 362 -6.12 -28.79 15.72
C SER A 362 -6.61 -27.69 16.65
N LEU A 363 -6.62 -27.95 17.96
CA LEU A 363 -7.13 -27.05 19.00
C LEU A 363 -6.46 -25.67 19.07
N ASN A 364 -5.29 -25.50 18.42
CA ASN A 364 -4.49 -24.26 18.48
C ASN A 364 -4.31 -23.58 17.10
N ALA A 365 -4.81 -24.16 16.02
CA ALA A 365 -4.67 -23.58 14.70
C ALA A 365 -5.71 -22.47 14.51
N VAL A 366 -5.24 -21.28 14.17
CA VAL A 366 -6.08 -20.13 13.78
C VAL A 366 -6.33 -20.16 12.27
N TYR A 367 -5.39 -20.71 11.50
CA TYR A 367 -5.45 -20.80 10.04
C TYR A 367 -4.69 -22.05 9.51
N SER A 368 -4.99 -22.41 8.26
CA SER A 368 -4.33 -23.51 7.55
C SER A 368 -2.82 -23.28 7.42
N GLU A 369 -2.09 -24.34 7.10
CA GLU A 369 -0.65 -24.29 6.81
C GLU A 369 -0.35 -23.33 5.64
N CYS A 370 0.84 -22.72 5.67
CA CYS A 370 1.36 -21.89 4.59
C CYS A 370 1.71 -22.74 3.36
N HIS A 371 1.22 -22.36 2.18
CA HIS A 371 1.55 -23.04 0.92
C HIS A 371 2.78 -22.48 0.21
N GLY A 372 3.33 -21.36 0.69
CA GLY A 372 4.59 -20.80 0.23
C GLY A 372 5.76 -21.20 1.12
N ASN A 373 6.47 -20.22 1.66
CA ASN A 373 7.56 -20.43 2.61
C ASN A 373 7.48 -19.47 3.79
N HIS A 374 8.27 -19.71 4.84
CA HIS A 374 8.32 -18.80 5.99
C HIS A 374 9.59 -17.93 5.97
N VAL A 375 9.41 -16.64 6.23
CA VAL A 375 10.50 -15.70 6.47
C VAL A 375 10.24 -15.00 7.79
N ARG A 376 11.12 -15.24 8.78
CA ARG A 376 10.95 -14.76 10.16
C ARG A 376 9.58 -15.18 10.73
N GLU A 377 9.27 -16.46 10.60
CA GLU A 377 8.05 -17.08 11.14
C GLU A 377 6.73 -16.55 10.51
N VAL A 378 6.81 -15.71 9.48
CA VAL A 378 5.66 -15.21 8.72
C VAL A 378 5.60 -15.91 7.37
N CYS A 379 4.41 -16.38 6.99
CA CYS A 379 4.15 -16.99 5.69
C CYS A 379 4.37 -15.97 4.56
N VAL A 380 5.21 -16.34 3.60
CA VAL A 380 5.22 -15.73 2.28
C VAL A 380 4.26 -16.53 1.42
N TYR A 381 3.11 -15.96 1.12
CA TYR A 381 1.98 -16.67 0.53
C TYR A 381 2.29 -17.27 -0.85
N GLY A 382 1.85 -18.49 -1.05
CA GLY A 382 1.83 -19.17 -2.34
C GLY A 382 0.44 -19.21 -2.97
N ALA A 383 0.36 -19.69 -4.20
CA ALA A 383 -0.89 -19.83 -4.95
C ALA A 383 -1.95 -20.64 -4.18
N GLY A 384 -1.53 -21.66 -3.40
CA GLY A 384 -2.41 -22.47 -2.56
C GLY A 384 -3.08 -21.73 -1.39
N ASP A 385 -2.53 -20.59 -0.98
CA ASP A 385 -3.13 -19.76 0.08
C ASP A 385 -4.26 -18.85 -0.42
N LEU A 386 -4.36 -18.63 -1.74
CA LEU A 386 -5.21 -17.57 -2.31
C LEU A 386 -6.69 -17.78 -2.02
N GLN A 387 -7.20 -19.01 -2.10
CA GLN A 387 -8.61 -19.31 -1.81
C GLN A 387 -8.99 -18.84 -0.40
N TRP A 388 -8.13 -19.11 0.59
CA TRP A 388 -8.35 -18.71 1.97
C TRP A 388 -8.19 -17.20 2.16
N ILE A 389 -7.15 -16.60 1.55
CA ILE A 389 -6.83 -15.16 1.70
C ILE A 389 -7.95 -14.27 1.17
N ILE A 390 -8.52 -14.56 -0.01
CA ILE A 390 -9.57 -13.72 -0.61
C ILE A 390 -10.87 -13.73 0.18
N ALA A 391 -11.10 -14.76 0.98
CA ALA A 391 -12.25 -14.85 1.88
C ALA A 391 -12.08 -13.99 3.16
N GLN A 392 -10.86 -13.49 3.44
CA GLN A 392 -10.62 -12.68 4.61
C GLN A 392 -11.14 -11.24 4.45
N HIS A 393 -11.44 -10.60 5.57
CA HIS A 393 -12.01 -9.24 5.59
C HIS A 393 -10.94 -8.13 5.60
N HIS A 394 -9.65 -8.46 5.67
CA HIS A 394 -8.55 -7.52 5.75
C HIS A 394 -8.37 -6.70 4.46
N LEU A 395 -7.80 -5.50 4.60
CA LEU A 395 -7.52 -4.62 3.46
C LEU A 395 -6.30 -5.11 2.67
N PHE A 396 -5.27 -5.58 3.37
CA PHE A 396 -4.01 -6.07 2.81
C PHE A 396 -3.59 -7.36 3.47
N ALA A 397 -2.70 -8.12 2.82
CA ALA A 397 -1.97 -9.24 3.41
C ALA A 397 -0.44 -9.06 3.27
N ASN A 398 0.30 -9.65 4.18
CA ASN A 398 1.76 -9.70 4.25
C ASN A 398 2.19 -11.13 4.62
N LYS A 399 3.06 -11.82 3.85
CA LYS A 399 3.95 -11.28 2.81
C LYS A 399 3.66 -11.90 1.45
N PHE A 400 3.94 -11.13 0.41
CA PHE A 400 4.07 -11.62 -0.96
C PHE A 400 5.47 -11.35 -1.50
N ASP A 401 6.01 -12.27 -2.28
CA ASP A 401 7.34 -12.14 -2.86
C ASP A 401 7.39 -12.80 -4.23
N ILE A 402 7.77 -12.03 -5.25
CA ILE A 402 7.87 -12.49 -6.64
C ILE A 402 8.84 -13.66 -6.80
N ASN A 403 9.87 -13.75 -5.95
CA ASN A 403 10.83 -14.83 -5.99
C ASN A 403 10.36 -16.10 -5.28
N THR A 404 9.30 -16.00 -4.46
CA THR A 404 8.68 -17.16 -3.82
C THR A 404 7.58 -17.72 -4.71
N ASP A 405 6.58 -16.89 -5.04
CA ASP A 405 5.47 -17.32 -5.88
C ASP A 405 4.92 -16.15 -6.72
N PRO A 406 5.43 -15.97 -7.95
CA PRO A 406 4.92 -14.96 -8.87
C PRO A 406 3.48 -15.22 -9.32
N ILE A 407 3.03 -16.49 -9.33
CA ILE A 407 1.67 -16.90 -9.72
C ILE A 407 0.66 -16.39 -8.69
N ALA A 408 0.99 -16.48 -7.40
CA ALA A 408 0.14 -15.97 -6.33
C ALA A 408 -0.14 -14.48 -6.52
N ILE A 409 0.90 -13.67 -6.77
CA ILE A 409 0.76 -12.23 -7.00
C ILE A 409 -0.04 -11.96 -8.27
N TYR A 410 0.26 -12.65 -9.37
CA TYR A 410 -0.42 -12.46 -10.65
C TYR A 410 -1.92 -12.79 -10.54
N CYS A 411 -2.27 -13.93 -9.97
CA CYS A 411 -3.67 -14.35 -9.86
C CYS A 411 -4.48 -13.45 -8.91
N LEU A 412 -3.88 -12.98 -7.83
CA LEU A 412 -4.53 -12.04 -6.92
C LEU A 412 -4.72 -10.66 -7.59
N GLU A 413 -3.71 -10.15 -8.30
CA GLU A 413 -3.81 -8.90 -9.06
C GLU A 413 -4.91 -8.97 -10.13
N LYS A 414 -4.94 -10.08 -10.90
CA LYS A 414 -5.96 -10.32 -11.92
C LYS A 414 -7.37 -10.36 -11.32
N TYR A 415 -7.55 -11.08 -10.21
CA TYR A 415 -8.81 -11.16 -9.49
C TYR A 415 -9.32 -9.78 -9.06
N LEU A 416 -8.47 -9.01 -8.38
CA LEU A 416 -8.85 -7.66 -7.91
C LEU A 416 -9.14 -6.71 -9.07
N ARG A 417 -8.38 -6.79 -10.15
CA ARG A 417 -8.59 -6.01 -11.35
C ARG A 417 -9.96 -6.31 -11.99
N GLN A 418 -10.27 -7.57 -12.19
CA GLN A 418 -11.56 -7.99 -12.76
C GLN A 418 -12.72 -7.56 -11.86
N LYS A 419 -12.55 -7.70 -10.53
CA LYS A 419 -13.55 -7.27 -9.56
C LYS A 419 -13.76 -5.75 -9.59
N ALA A 420 -12.69 -4.96 -9.58
CA ALA A 420 -12.78 -3.50 -9.63
C ALA A 420 -13.50 -3.00 -10.90
N LEU A 421 -13.24 -3.62 -12.04
CA LEU A 421 -13.91 -3.27 -13.30
C LEU A 421 -15.36 -3.76 -13.37
N ALA A 422 -15.70 -4.87 -12.72
CA ALA A 422 -17.07 -5.35 -12.62
C ALA A 422 -17.95 -4.46 -11.71
N GLU A 423 -17.35 -3.72 -10.78
CA GLU A 423 -18.05 -2.77 -9.91
C GLU A 423 -18.46 -1.46 -10.61
N LEU A 424 -18.03 -1.25 -11.87
CA LEU A 424 -18.44 -0.12 -12.71
C LEU A 424 -19.89 -0.21 -13.21
N TYR A 425 -20.52 -1.38 -13.10
CA TYR A 425 -21.89 -1.67 -13.55
C TYR A 425 -22.77 -2.11 -12.38
#